data_dee3130eb29a21edd324ecc7796fcb7f
#
_entry.id   dee3130eb29a21edd324ecc7796fcb7f
#
_cell.length_a   1.000
_cell.length_b   1.000
_cell.length_c   1.000
_cell.angle_alpha   90.00
_cell.angle_beta   90.00
_cell.angle_gamma   90.00
#
_symmetry.space_group_name_H-M   'P 1'
#
loop_
_entity.id
_entity.type
_entity.pdbx_description
1 polymer ?
#
loop_
_entity_poly.entity_id
_entity_poly.type
_entity_poly.pdbx_seq_one_letter_code
_entity_poly.pdbx_strand_id
1 'polypeptide(L)' 'MRATGIVRRLDDLGRWAIPKEIRRMLSWKDGDPLELYFDRENKTIVLK' A
#
# COMPACT_ATOMS: atom_id res chain seq x y z
N MET A 1 10.39 7.23 -6.35
CA MET A 1 9.16 6.41 -6.29
C MET A 1 8.74 6.03 -7.70
N ARG A 2 8.25 4.83 -7.90
CA ARG A 2 7.95 4.32 -9.24
C ARG A 2 6.50 3.94 -9.34
N ALA A 3 5.82 4.35 -10.41
CA ALA A 3 4.44 3.95 -10.67
C ALA A 3 4.40 2.46 -11.07
N THR A 4 3.43 1.74 -10.54
CA THR A 4 3.29 0.31 -10.82
C THR A 4 2.27 0.03 -11.91
N GLY A 5 1.39 0.99 -12.18
CA GLY A 5 0.25 0.77 -13.06
C GLY A 5 -0.88 -0.02 -12.43
N ILE A 6 -0.70 -0.45 -11.19
CA ILE A 6 -1.73 -1.21 -10.48
C ILE A 6 -2.74 -0.26 -9.88
N VAL A 7 -4.02 -0.48 -10.21
CA VAL A 7 -5.12 0.33 -9.69
C VAL A 7 -6.12 -0.60 -9.01
N ARG A 8 -6.51 -0.27 -7.80
CA ARG A 8 -7.52 -0.99 -7.05
C ARG A 8 -8.48 0.02 -6.44
N ARG A 9 -9.75 -0.33 -6.37
CA ARG A 9 -10.75 0.55 -5.77
C ARG A 9 -10.76 0.40 -4.27
N LEU A 10 -10.94 1.51 -3.59
CA LEU A 10 -11.19 1.50 -2.15
C LEU A 10 -12.61 0.96 -1.95
N ASP A 11 -12.80 0.02 -1.02
CA ASP A 11 -14.14 -0.53 -0.76
C ASP A 11 -14.95 0.40 0.18
N ASP A 12 -16.18 0.02 0.47
CA ASP A 12 -17.09 0.83 1.28
C ASP A 12 -16.70 0.87 2.76
N LEU A 13 -15.79 0.01 3.19
CA LEU A 13 -15.24 0.02 4.54
C LEU A 13 -13.87 0.68 4.60
N GLY A 14 -13.44 1.30 3.51
CA GLY A 14 -12.15 1.98 3.47
C GLY A 14 -10.96 1.05 3.35
N ARG A 15 -11.16 -0.18 2.87
CA ARG A 15 -10.09 -1.16 2.77
C ARG A 15 -9.51 -1.22 1.35
N TRP A 16 -8.23 -1.49 1.29
CA TRP A 16 -7.51 -1.63 0.04
C TRP A 16 -6.43 -2.69 0.22
N ALA A 17 -6.45 -3.73 -0.61
CA ALA A 17 -5.49 -4.82 -0.48
C ALA A 17 -4.19 -4.49 -1.19
N ILE A 18 -3.08 -4.73 -0.52
CA ILE A 18 -1.76 -4.56 -1.14
C ILE A 18 -1.57 -5.70 -2.15
N PRO A 19 -1.26 -5.38 -3.41
CA PRO A 19 -1.08 -6.41 -4.43
C PRO A 19 0.00 -7.41 -4.05
N LYS A 20 -0.25 -8.67 -4.37
CA LYS A 20 0.67 -9.76 -4.03
C LYS A 20 2.06 -9.56 -4.61
N GLU A 21 2.14 -9.02 -5.81
CA GLU A 21 3.40 -8.76 -6.49
C GLU A 21 4.26 -7.78 -5.72
N ILE A 22 3.63 -6.73 -5.17
CA ILE A 22 4.33 -5.72 -4.37
C ILE A 22 4.81 -6.33 -3.06
N ARG A 23 3.98 -7.13 -2.41
CA ARG A 23 4.38 -7.80 -1.16
C ARG A 23 5.59 -8.69 -1.38
N ARG A 24 5.64 -9.40 -2.50
CA ARG A 24 6.78 -10.25 -2.84
C ARG A 24 8.04 -9.43 -3.09
N MET A 25 7.92 -8.34 -3.82
CA MET A 25 9.06 -7.49 -4.14
C MET A 25 9.68 -6.87 -2.89
N LEU A 26 8.85 -6.57 -1.89
CA LEU A 26 9.30 -5.95 -0.64
C LEU A 26 9.52 -6.98 0.47
N SER A 27 9.30 -8.26 0.17
CA SER A 27 9.45 -9.37 1.11
C SER A 27 8.54 -9.22 2.34
N TRP A 28 7.38 -8.64 2.15
CA TRP A 28 6.38 -8.50 3.21
C TRP A 28 5.57 -9.79 3.34
N LYS A 29 5.48 -10.29 4.56
CA LYS A 29 4.77 -11.54 4.88
C LYS A 29 3.58 -11.25 5.77
N ASP A 30 2.65 -12.20 5.82
CA ASP A 30 1.51 -12.11 6.72
C ASP A 30 1.98 -11.91 8.15
N GLY A 31 1.38 -10.95 8.83
CA GLY A 31 1.73 -10.64 10.20
C GLY A 31 2.88 -9.64 10.37
N ASP A 32 3.56 -9.27 9.30
CA ASP A 32 4.62 -8.26 9.40
C ASP A 32 4.04 -6.92 9.80
N PRO A 33 4.69 -6.22 10.75
CA PRO A 33 4.24 -4.88 11.12
C PRO A 33 4.66 -3.87 10.07
N LEU A 34 3.73 -3.01 9.68
CA LEU A 34 4.00 -1.93 8.74
C LEU A 34 3.60 -0.61 9.37
N GLU A 35 4.48 0.36 9.30
CA GLU A 35 4.17 1.69 9.79
C GLU A 35 3.59 2.53 8.65
N LEU A 36 2.50 3.23 8.95
CA LEU A 36 1.81 4.07 7.98
C LEU A 36 2.26 5.51 8.13
N TYR A 37 2.71 6.09 7.03
CA TYR A 37 3.02 7.52 6.92
C TYR A 37 2.07 8.13 5.92
N PHE A 38 1.74 9.40 6.09
CA PHE A 38 0.90 10.06 5.09
C PHE A 38 1.34 11.50 4.88
N ASP A 39 1.05 12.00 3.68
CA ASP A 39 1.27 13.38 3.30
C ASP A 39 -0.07 13.93 2.85
N ARG A 40 -0.63 14.83 3.65
CA ARG A 40 -1.96 15.39 3.39
C ARG A 40 -1.99 16.22 2.12
N GLU A 41 -0.97 17.02 1.89
CA GLU A 41 -0.94 17.92 0.75
C GLU A 41 -0.94 17.16 -0.57
N ASN A 42 -0.16 16.10 -0.65
CA ASN A 42 -0.03 15.32 -1.86
C ASN A 42 -0.95 14.10 -1.89
N LYS A 43 -1.76 13.91 -0.83
CA LYS A 43 -2.68 12.77 -0.71
C LYS A 43 -1.95 11.46 -0.96
N THR A 44 -0.82 11.30 -0.30
CA THR A 44 0.06 10.15 -0.50
C THR A 44 0.19 9.38 0.80
N ILE A 45 0.23 8.06 0.69
CA ILE A 45 0.46 7.15 1.81
C ILE A 45 1.73 6.37 1.54
N VAL A 46 2.54 6.19 2.57
CA VAL A 46 3.75 5.38 2.51
C VAL A 46 3.68 4.34 3.62
N LEU A 47 3.96 3.09 3.26
CA LEU A 47 4.04 1.99 4.20
C LEU A 47 5.46 1.44 4.23
N LYS A 48 5.97 1.17 5.41
CA LYS A 48 7.27 0.52 5.53
C LYS A 48 7.53 -0.06 6.93
#